data_c7bf1654751d137e2197f10036f41565
#
_entry.id   c7bf1654751d137e2197f10036f41565
#
_cell.length_a   1.000
_cell.length_b   1.000
_cell.length_c   1.000
_cell.angle_alpha   90.00
_cell.angle_beta   90.00
_cell.angle_gamma   90.00
#
_symmetry.space_group_name_H-M   'P 1'
#
loop_
_entity.id
_entity.type
_entity.pdbx_description
1 polymer ?
#
loop_
_entity_poly.entity_id
_entity_poly.type
_entity_poly.pdbx_seq_one_letter_code
_entity_poly.pdbx_strand_id
1 'polypeptide(L)'
;MEQKEVERDGNGTSSQDEMEIGQFPVEGGSPLIGKTIREADISDSVIIGIERSTASIMNPDPDTIFKENDTVWIVGKRKIIKGLNKD
;
A
#
# COMPACT_ATOMS: atom_id res chain seq x y z
N MET A 1 -9.23 -28.80 -2.06
CA MET A 1 -8.84 -28.52 -2.02
C MET A 1 -8.03 -28.09 -1.72
N GLU A 2 -7.72 -27.97 -1.75
CA GLU A 2 -7.06 -27.61 -1.52
C GLU A 2 -6.27 -26.99 -1.61
N GLN A 3 -5.88 -26.66 -1.41
CA GLN A 3 -5.18 -25.99 -1.57
C GLN A 3 -4.18 -25.75 -1.29
N LYS A 4 -3.74 -25.66 -1.25
CA LYS A 4 -2.90 -25.42 -1.02
C LYS A 4 -2.13 -24.83 -0.75
N GLU A 5 -1.77 -24.61 -0.39
CA GLU A 5 -1.07 -24.07 -0.19
C GLU A 5 -0.09 -23.99 -0.03
N VAL A 6 0.30 -23.88 0.03
CA VAL A 6 1.25 -23.68 0.15
C VAL A 6 2.01 -23.53 0.80
N GLU A 7 2.53 -23.63 1.11
CA GLU A 7 3.24 -23.48 1.73
C GLU A 7 4.31 -23.04 1.85
N ARG A 8 4.52 -22.32 2.14
CA ARG A 8 5.51 -21.86 2.28
C ARG A 8 6.19 -22.54 3.10
N ASP A 9 6.63 -23.04 3.29
CA ASP A 9 7.16 -23.65 4.03
C ASP A 9 8.03 -22.99 4.68
N GLY A 10 8.04 -22.27 4.89
CA GLY A 10 8.81 -21.56 5.67
C GLY A 10 10.20 -21.72 5.64
N ASN A 11 10.62 -22.42 4.92
CA ASN A 11 11.87 -22.57 4.97
C ASN A 11 12.57 -21.61 4.37
N GLY A 12 13.13 -20.91 4.53
CA GLY A 12 14.02 -20.03 3.94
C GLY A 12 13.43 -18.84 3.28
N THR A 13 12.16 -18.79 3.17
CA THR A 13 11.55 -17.64 2.54
C THR A 13 11.68 -16.44 3.44
N SER A 14 12.19 -15.35 2.90
CA SER A 14 12.29 -14.14 3.67
C SER A 14 10.91 -13.56 3.94
N SER A 15 10.62 -13.26 5.18
CA SER A 15 9.34 -12.64 5.50
C SER A 15 9.22 -11.25 4.86
N GLN A 16 10.34 -10.65 4.49
CA GLN A 16 10.31 -9.34 3.85
C GLN A 16 9.76 -9.38 2.45
N ASP A 17 9.72 -10.56 1.82
CA ASP A 17 9.20 -10.71 0.48
C ASP A 17 7.77 -11.21 0.47
N GLU A 18 7.17 -11.43 1.64
CA GLU A 18 5.79 -11.86 1.68
C GLU A 18 4.87 -10.71 1.34
N MET A 19 3.78 -11.04 0.67
CA MET A 19 2.75 -10.07 0.35
C MET A 19 1.92 -9.79 1.59
N GLU A 20 1.56 -8.55 1.77
CA GLU A 20 0.64 -8.22 2.85
C GLU A 20 -0.13 -6.96 2.52
N ILE A 21 -1.21 -6.75 3.24
CA ILE A 21 -2.01 -5.56 3.12
C ILE A 21 -1.58 -4.64 4.24
N GLY A 22 -1.31 -3.40 3.90
CA GLY A 22 -0.93 -2.42 4.89
C GLY A 22 -1.62 -1.10 4.65
N GLN A 23 -1.37 -0.15 5.52
CA GLN A 23 -1.88 1.18 5.34
C GLN A 23 -0.83 2.17 5.81
N PHE A 24 -0.88 3.36 5.25
CA PHE A 24 0.01 4.43 5.69
C PHE A 24 -0.70 5.78 5.57
N PRO A 25 -0.38 6.71 6.44
CA PRO A 25 -1.01 8.04 6.38
C PRO A 25 -0.27 8.96 5.42
N VAL A 26 -1.03 9.87 4.79
CA VAL A 26 -0.43 10.96 4.03
C VAL A 26 -0.43 12.17 4.96
N GLU A 27 0.67 12.38 5.62
CA GLU A 27 0.77 13.44 6.61
C GLU A 27 1.20 14.74 5.97
N GLY A 28 0.96 15.84 6.67
CA GLY A 28 1.39 17.14 6.18
C GLY A 28 2.87 17.11 5.87
N GLY A 29 3.26 17.65 4.74
CA GLY A 29 4.64 17.63 4.32
C GLY A 29 5.03 16.41 3.51
N SER A 30 4.12 15.44 3.35
CA SER A 30 4.42 14.27 2.55
C SER A 30 4.64 14.67 1.10
N PRO A 31 5.66 14.09 0.44
CA PRO A 31 5.89 14.38 -0.97
C PRO A 31 4.77 13.82 -1.87
N LEU A 32 3.88 12.99 -1.33
CA LEU A 32 2.78 12.47 -2.12
C LEU A 32 1.65 13.46 -2.31
N ILE A 33 1.54 14.45 -1.42
CA ILE A 33 0.44 15.40 -1.52
C ILE A 33 0.50 16.11 -2.87
N GLY A 34 -0.63 16.08 -3.59
CA GLY A 34 -0.73 16.71 -4.90
C GLY A 34 -0.33 15.82 -6.04
N LYS A 35 0.21 14.64 -5.76
CA LYS A 35 0.56 13.69 -6.81
C LYS A 35 -0.57 12.72 -7.05
N THR A 36 -0.66 12.20 -8.27
CA THR A 36 -1.61 11.15 -8.57
C THR A 36 -1.01 9.81 -8.16
N ILE A 37 -1.89 8.81 -8.06
CA ILE A 37 -1.45 7.45 -7.78
C ILE A 37 -0.45 7.01 -8.85
N ARG A 38 -0.74 7.35 -10.11
CA ARG A 38 0.15 7.00 -11.21
C ARG A 38 1.54 7.59 -11.02
N GLU A 39 1.60 8.83 -10.58
CA GLU A 39 2.88 9.52 -10.38
C GLU A 39 3.66 8.98 -9.20
N ALA A 40 2.96 8.48 -8.19
CA ALA A 40 3.62 7.94 -7.02
C ALA A 40 4.40 6.68 -7.34
N ASP A 41 3.86 5.86 -8.26
CA ASP A 41 4.58 4.71 -8.79
C ASP A 41 5.30 3.89 -7.72
N ILE A 42 4.56 3.44 -6.73
CA ILE A 42 5.16 2.63 -5.68
C ILE A 42 5.41 1.23 -6.21
N SER A 43 6.68 0.84 -6.28
CA SER A 43 7.09 -0.42 -6.87
C SER A 43 6.48 -1.62 -6.19
N ASP A 44 6.13 -2.62 -6.99
CA ASP A 44 5.68 -3.91 -6.46
C ASP A 44 4.51 -3.80 -5.51
N SER A 45 3.65 -2.82 -5.74
CA SER A 45 2.54 -2.57 -4.83
C SER A 45 1.34 -2.07 -5.60
N VAL A 46 0.16 -2.29 -5.03
CA VAL A 46 -1.09 -1.84 -5.62
C VAL A 46 -1.87 -1.10 -4.55
N ILE A 47 -2.31 0.11 -4.85
CA ILE A 47 -3.14 0.87 -3.94
C ILE A 47 -4.58 0.42 -4.14
N ILE A 48 -5.18 -0.10 -3.07
CA ILE A 48 -6.51 -0.68 -3.14
C ILE A 48 -7.58 0.23 -2.57
N GLY A 49 -7.20 1.26 -1.83
CA GLY A 49 -8.18 2.17 -1.27
C GLY A 49 -7.55 3.39 -0.66
N ILE A 50 -8.35 4.43 -0.53
CA ILE A 50 -7.94 5.64 0.16
C ILE A 50 -9.09 6.05 1.06
N GLU A 51 -8.82 6.21 2.34
CA GLU A 51 -9.82 6.71 3.28
C GLU A 51 -9.58 8.19 3.54
N ARG A 52 -10.61 8.97 3.39
CA ARG A 52 -10.60 10.40 3.71
C ARG A 52 -11.64 10.66 4.77
N SER A 53 -11.55 11.81 5.42
CA SER A 53 -12.49 12.12 6.49
C SER A 53 -13.93 12.11 6.01
N THR A 54 -14.15 12.40 4.74
CA THR A 54 -15.50 12.51 4.20
C THR A 54 -15.92 11.33 3.34
N ALA A 55 -15.00 10.46 2.96
CA ALA A 55 -15.34 9.39 2.03
C ALA A 55 -14.24 8.33 1.98
N SER A 56 -14.65 7.15 1.59
CA SER A 56 -13.70 6.07 1.31
C SER A 56 -13.75 5.77 -0.18
N ILE A 57 -12.58 5.68 -0.79
CA ILE A 57 -12.47 5.42 -2.22
C ILE A 57 -11.91 4.03 -2.38
N MET A 58 -12.70 3.12 -2.98
CA MET A 58 -12.25 1.76 -3.24
C MET A 58 -11.70 1.69 -4.66
N ASN A 59 -10.59 1.00 -4.83
CA ASN A 59 -9.99 0.80 -6.15
C ASN A 59 -9.85 2.14 -6.89
N PRO A 60 -9.12 3.07 -6.29
CA PRO A 60 -9.05 4.43 -6.83
C PRO A 60 -8.47 4.48 -8.24
N ASP A 61 -8.98 5.40 -9.01
CA ASP A 61 -8.50 5.65 -10.36
C ASP A 61 -7.03 6.10 -10.30
N PRO A 62 -6.19 5.70 -11.24
CA PRO A 62 -4.78 6.11 -11.23
C PRO A 62 -4.56 7.62 -11.24
N ASP A 63 -5.56 8.39 -11.65
CA ASP A 63 -5.46 9.83 -11.65
C ASP A 63 -5.94 10.48 -10.35
N THR A 64 -6.30 9.67 -9.38
CA THR A 64 -6.70 10.17 -8.07
C THR A 64 -5.51 10.84 -7.40
N ILE A 65 -5.73 12.02 -6.85
CA ILE A 65 -4.68 12.82 -6.23
C ILE A 65 -4.67 12.57 -4.72
N PHE A 66 -3.50 12.34 -4.17
CA PHE A 66 -3.35 12.18 -2.72
C PHE A 66 -3.54 13.53 -2.04
N LYS A 67 -4.21 13.50 -0.91
CA LYS A 67 -4.43 14.70 -0.11
C LYS A 67 -3.94 14.48 1.30
N GLU A 68 -3.65 15.56 1.96
CA GLU A 68 -3.24 15.51 3.36
C GLU A 68 -4.31 14.81 4.19
N ASN A 69 -3.88 13.98 5.12
CA ASN A 69 -4.74 13.23 6.02
C ASN A 69 -5.44 12.03 5.37
N ASP A 70 -5.09 11.71 4.15
CA ASP A 70 -5.56 10.45 3.56
C ASP A 70 -4.91 9.29 4.29
N THR A 71 -5.63 8.18 4.40
CA THR A 71 -5.04 6.91 4.80
C THR A 71 -5.08 6.02 3.56
N VAL A 72 -3.92 5.58 3.13
CA VAL A 72 -3.79 4.80 1.90
C VAL A 72 -3.71 3.32 2.25
N TRP A 73 -4.53 2.51 1.60
CA TRP A 73 -4.50 1.06 1.77
C TRP A 73 -3.78 0.46 0.57
N ILE A 74 -2.84 -0.42 0.84
CA ILE A 74 -1.93 -0.90 -0.19
C ILE A 74 -1.64 -2.37 0.02
N VAL A 75 -1.49 -3.11 -1.08
CA VAL A 75 -1.04 -4.49 -1.06
C VAL A 75 0.34 -4.50 -1.69
N GLY A 76 1.29 -5.10 -1.02
CA GLY A 76 2.63 -5.17 -1.55
C GLY A 76 3.49 -6.04 -0.65
N LYS A 77 4.78 -6.06 -0.94
CA LYS A 77 5.70 -6.82 -0.12
C LYS A 77 5.90 -6.12 1.21
N ARG A 78 6.10 -6.91 2.24
CA ARG A 78 6.26 -6.37 3.59
C ARG A 78 7.33 -5.30 3.67
N LYS A 79 8.45 -5.51 2.99
CA LYS A 79 9.54 -4.54 3.06
C LYS A 79 9.14 -3.19 2.46
N ILE A 80 8.28 -3.20 1.45
CA ILE A 80 7.80 -1.97 0.83
C ILE A 80 6.89 -1.23 1.80
N ILE A 81 5.96 -1.98 2.40
CA ILE A 81 5.00 -1.39 3.32
C ILE A 81 5.70 -0.82 4.55
N LYS A 82 6.69 -1.53 5.07
CA LYS A 82 7.45 -1.03 6.20
C LYS A 82 8.19 0.26 5.85
N GLY A 83 8.72 0.33 4.63
CA GLY A 83 9.40 1.53 4.19
C GLY A 83 8.48 2.73 4.11
N LEU A 84 7.23 2.52 3.73
CA LEU A 84 6.26 3.60 3.62
C LEU A 84 5.85 4.14 4.98
N ASN A 85 5.96 3.34 6.03
CA ASN A 85 5.60 3.75 7.37
C ASN A 85 6.80 4.15 8.22
N LYS A 86 7.96 4.21 7.61
CA LYS A 86 9.15 4.55 8.32
C LYS A 86 9.22 6.05 8.55
N ASP A 87 9.63 6.44 9.72
CA ASP A 87 9.78 7.86 10.03
C ASP A 87 11.05 8.45 9.51
#